data_7512921a488ba60553b43a50613c6e13
#
_entry.id   7512921a488ba60553b43a50613c6e13
#
_cell.length_a   1.000
_cell.length_b   1.000
_cell.length_c   1.000
_cell.angle_alpha   90.00
_cell.angle_beta   90.00
_cell.angle_gamma   90.00
#
_symmetry.space_group_name_H-M   'P 1'
#
loop_
_entity.id
_entity.type
_entity.pdbx_description
1 polymer ?
#
loop_
_entity_poly.entity_id
_entity_poly.type
_entity_poly.pdbx_seq_one_letter_code
_entity_poly.pdbx_strand_id
1 'polypeptide(L)'
;MISALRQKLERVFSSYHPDGVLFSGGLDSSIATALSPCRRGTLVTLGPDGPDLKYARQAARAIGMDLTHRAVCVGEAIDTIPEVITILRSFDPAIPNDLAVYFALKESKSLGFKSVMTGDASDELFGGYSYMEEIEDLDGYIRDLSGIMSFNSALLGKHFGIEVMQPFLDKEILDFALQIQGKWKIKKEKGKLHGKWILRRALEGILPRDILWQGKRPLEVGSGMTRLNSIIASTMTDEKFEEKRRSYPVRFFNKAHLFYYEIYKQIFGNVPPPKTDEKTCGGCGAGIKVNRSHCRVCGWIEGDWL
;
A
#
# COMPACT_ATOMS: atom_id res chain seq x y z
N MET A 1 11.16 18.39 -18.56
CA MET A 1 10.72 17.14 -17.90
C MET A 1 9.95 17.42 -16.61
N ILE A 2 10.52 18.08 -15.58
CA ILE A 2 9.83 18.39 -14.29
C ILE A 2 8.54 19.18 -14.53
N SER A 3 8.59 20.27 -15.31
CA SER A 3 7.40 21.08 -15.64
C SER A 3 6.34 20.28 -16.42
N ALA A 4 6.76 19.44 -17.37
CA ALA A 4 5.85 18.59 -18.13
C ALA A 4 5.16 17.54 -17.24
N LEU A 5 5.91 16.91 -16.30
CA LEU A 5 5.32 16.03 -15.31
C LEU A 5 4.29 16.76 -14.46
N ARG A 6 4.63 17.94 -13.94
CA ARG A 6 3.72 18.77 -13.15
C ARG A 6 2.40 19.03 -13.88
N GLN A 7 2.47 19.52 -15.11
CA GLN A 7 1.29 19.82 -15.94
C GLN A 7 0.41 18.58 -16.15
N LYS A 8 1.03 17.40 -16.38
CA LYS A 8 0.29 16.14 -16.53
C LYS A 8 -0.40 15.74 -15.21
N LEU A 9 0.31 15.81 -14.10
CA LEU A 9 -0.27 15.52 -12.78
C LEU A 9 -1.43 16.47 -12.49
N GLU A 10 -1.26 17.77 -12.64
CA GLU A 10 -2.32 18.78 -12.42
C GLU A 10 -3.55 18.48 -13.29
N ARG A 11 -3.36 18.21 -14.60
CA ARG A 11 -4.46 17.90 -15.52
C ARG A 11 -5.19 16.61 -15.15
N VAL A 12 -4.46 15.52 -14.94
CA VAL A 12 -5.08 14.22 -14.65
C VAL A 12 -5.77 14.24 -13.30
N PHE A 13 -5.09 14.66 -12.23
CA PHE A 13 -5.69 14.65 -10.90
C PHE A 13 -6.90 15.59 -10.78
N SER A 14 -6.89 16.75 -11.45
CA SER A 14 -8.02 17.68 -11.45
C SER A 14 -9.26 17.16 -12.20
N SER A 15 -9.10 16.19 -13.09
CA SER A 15 -10.21 15.57 -13.82
C SER A 15 -10.98 14.53 -12.98
N TYR A 16 -10.40 14.05 -11.89
CA TYR A 16 -11.06 13.14 -10.97
C TYR A 16 -11.84 13.92 -9.88
N HIS A 17 -13.05 13.49 -9.58
CA HIS A 17 -13.95 14.14 -8.61
C HIS A 17 -14.37 13.13 -7.53
N PRO A 18 -13.45 12.68 -6.66
CA PRO A 18 -13.79 11.77 -5.56
C PRO A 18 -14.57 12.49 -4.46
N ASP A 19 -15.39 11.74 -3.71
CA ASP A 19 -16.03 12.24 -2.50
C ASP A 19 -15.04 12.44 -1.35
N GLY A 20 -13.93 11.67 -1.36
CA GLY A 20 -12.88 11.76 -0.36
C GLY A 20 -11.54 11.20 -0.84
N VAL A 21 -10.51 11.35 -0.01
CA VAL A 21 -9.16 10.78 -0.22
C VAL A 21 -8.82 9.86 0.95
N LEU A 22 -8.27 8.67 0.70
CA LEU A 22 -7.62 7.88 1.74
C LEU A 22 -6.28 8.55 2.07
N PHE A 23 -6.25 9.25 3.21
CA PHE A 23 -5.19 10.20 3.50
C PHE A 23 -4.28 9.72 4.64
N SER A 24 -3.01 9.50 4.35
CA SER A 24 -2.01 9.11 5.35
C SER A 24 -1.12 10.28 5.81
N GLY A 25 -1.20 11.43 5.13
CA GLY A 25 -0.24 12.54 5.32
C GLY A 25 1.12 12.28 4.67
N GLY A 26 1.29 11.16 4.00
CA GLY A 26 2.46 10.87 3.16
C GLY A 26 2.44 11.67 1.85
N LEU A 27 3.56 11.60 1.11
CA LEU A 27 3.71 12.36 -0.14
C LEU A 27 2.57 12.08 -1.13
N ASP A 28 2.25 10.81 -1.38
CA ASP A 28 1.33 10.39 -2.44
C ASP A 28 -0.11 10.84 -2.17
N SER A 29 -0.60 10.60 -0.95
CA SER A 29 -1.93 11.06 -0.54
C SER A 29 -2.01 12.60 -0.49
N SER A 30 -0.90 13.27 -0.16
CA SER A 30 -0.84 14.74 -0.20
C SER A 30 -0.86 15.28 -1.63
N ILE A 31 -0.20 14.60 -2.59
CA ILE A 31 -0.29 14.92 -4.02
C ILE A 31 -1.74 14.73 -4.49
N ALA A 32 -2.34 13.58 -4.18
CA ALA A 32 -3.72 13.28 -4.55
C ALA A 32 -4.69 14.37 -4.06
N THR A 33 -4.52 14.83 -2.82
CA THR A 33 -5.35 15.90 -2.26
C THR A 33 -5.07 17.26 -2.87
N ALA A 34 -3.79 17.64 -3.01
CA ALA A 34 -3.41 18.98 -3.45
C ALA A 34 -3.84 19.24 -4.90
N LEU A 35 -3.78 18.21 -5.76
CA LEU A 35 -4.06 18.34 -7.18
C LEU A 35 -5.52 18.02 -7.57
N SER A 36 -6.30 17.36 -6.70
CA SER A 36 -7.73 17.12 -6.95
C SER A 36 -8.59 18.26 -6.38
N PRO A 37 -9.85 18.39 -6.81
CA PRO A 37 -10.78 19.36 -6.22
C PRO A 37 -11.27 18.95 -4.82
N CYS A 38 -11.06 17.68 -4.41
CA CYS A 38 -11.53 17.16 -3.14
C CYS A 38 -10.73 17.69 -1.95
N ARG A 39 -11.45 18.08 -0.89
CA ARG A 39 -10.86 18.55 0.37
C ARG A 39 -11.37 17.78 1.58
N ARG A 40 -11.87 16.57 1.37
CA ARG A 40 -12.31 15.64 2.43
C ARG A 40 -11.43 14.41 2.44
N GLY A 41 -11.07 13.90 3.61
CA GLY A 41 -10.23 12.71 3.70
C GLY A 41 -10.47 11.89 4.94
N THR A 42 -10.11 10.61 4.87
CA THR A 42 -10.15 9.66 5.97
C THR A 42 -8.75 9.19 6.31
N LEU A 43 -8.43 9.21 7.60
CA LEU A 43 -7.18 8.70 8.19
C LEU A 43 -7.52 7.63 9.23
N VAL A 44 -6.77 6.56 9.24
CA VAL A 44 -6.91 5.48 10.23
C VAL A 44 -5.62 5.26 10.98
N THR A 45 -5.73 5.03 12.30
CA THR A 45 -4.62 4.61 13.15
C THR A 45 -5.06 3.48 14.09
N LEU A 46 -4.10 2.62 14.45
CA LEU A 46 -4.29 1.66 15.54
C LEU A 46 -4.09 2.39 16.87
N GLY A 47 -5.19 2.59 17.58
CA GLY A 47 -5.23 3.43 18.77
C GLY A 47 -5.27 4.93 18.45
N PRO A 48 -5.40 5.78 19.50
CA PRO A 48 -5.57 7.23 19.32
C PRO A 48 -4.31 7.95 18.85
N ASP A 49 -3.12 7.35 19.02
CA ASP A 49 -1.81 7.98 18.84
C ASP A 49 -0.96 7.25 17.79
N GLY A 50 -1.50 7.11 16.57
CA GLY A 50 -0.73 6.54 15.46
C GLY A 50 0.51 7.40 15.11
N PRO A 51 1.65 6.77 14.74
CA PRO A 51 2.92 7.46 14.50
C PRO A 51 2.82 8.62 13.52
N ASP A 52 1.98 8.52 12.49
CA ASP A 52 1.82 9.54 11.46
C ASP A 52 0.69 10.53 11.73
N LEU A 53 -0.10 10.37 12.78
CA LEU A 53 -1.27 11.21 13.06
C LEU A 53 -0.90 12.72 13.12
N LYS A 54 0.21 13.04 13.77
CA LYS A 54 0.69 14.43 13.87
C LYS A 54 1.04 15.00 12.48
N TYR A 55 1.74 14.22 11.66
CA TYR A 55 2.14 14.63 10.32
C TYR A 55 0.94 14.74 9.39
N ALA A 56 0.01 13.78 9.46
CA ALA A 56 -1.21 13.82 8.69
C ALA A 56 -2.08 15.04 9.01
N ARG A 57 -2.24 15.38 10.30
CA ARG A 57 -2.96 16.59 10.71
C ARG A 57 -2.26 17.88 10.24
N GLN A 58 -0.94 17.91 10.30
CA GLN A 58 -0.17 19.05 9.80
C GLN A 58 -0.32 19.19 8.27
N ALA A 59 -0.21 18.11 7.54
CA ALA A 59 -0.39 18.08 6.09
C ALA A 59 -1.82 18.47 5.69
N ALA A 60 -2.83 17.94 6.37
CA ALA A 60 -4.24 18.26 6.12
C ALA A 60 -4.51 19.74 6.29
N ARG A 61 -3.99 20.36 7.38
CA ARG A 61 -4.12 21.81 7.60
C ARG A 61 -3.44 22.64 6.51
N ALA A 62 -2.23 22.23 6.08
CA ALA A 62 -1.48 22.93 5.05
C ALA A 62 -2.16 22.91 3.68
N ILE A 63 -2.93 21.84 3.38
CA ILE A 63 -3.66 21.67 2.12
C ILE A 63 -5.11 22.21 2.22
N GLY A 64 -5.58 22.53 3.43
CA GLY A 64 -6.97 22.96 3.66
C GLY A 64 -7.97 21.78 3.55
N MET A 65 -7.57 20.59 4.06
CA MET A 65 -8.38 19.37 4.03
C MET A 65 -9.18 19.22 5.32
N ASP A 66 -10.46 18.87 5.19
CA ASP A 66 -11.28 18.34 6.27
C ASP A 66 -10.96 16.85 6.47
N LEU A 67 -10.27 16.53 7.57
CA LEU A 67 -9.72 15.23 7.86
C LEU A 67 -10.50 14.53 8.97
N THR A 68 -11.23 13.49 8.63
CA THR A 68 -11.82 12.56 9.60
C THR A 68 -10.79 11.52 10.02
N HIS A 69 -10.52 11.43 11.32
CA HIS A 69 -9.61 10.45 11.91
C HIS A 69 -10.39 9.38 12.67
N ARG A 70 -10.16 8.11 12.31
CA ARG A 70 -10.66 6.94 13.02
C ARG A 70 -9.52 6.25 13.77
N ALA A 71 -9.63 6.18 15.08
CA ALA A 71 -8.80 5.32 15.93
C ALA A 71 -9.46 3.94 16.04
N VAL A 72 -8.75 2.89 15.65
CA VAL A 72 -9.20 1.49 15.70
C VAL A 72 -8.56 0.83 16.92
N CYS A 73 -9.34 0.15 17.75
CA CYS A 73 -8.78 -0.61 18.85
C CYS A 73 -8.18 -1.94 18.38
N VAL A 74 -7.24 -2.49 19.16
CA VAL A 74 -6.56 -3.74 18.82
C VAL A 74 -7.54 -4.92 18.65
N GLY A 75 -8.54 -5.02 19.51
CA GLY A 75 -9.57 -6.07 19.42
C GLY A 75 -10.34 -5.99 18.11
N GLU A 76 -10.87 -4.80 17.75
CA GLU A 76 -11.57 -4.58 16.49
C GLU A 76 -10.68 -4.93 15.28
N ALA A 77 -9.40 -4.56 15.33
CA ALA A 77 -8.48 -4.86 14.24
C ALA A 77 -8.25 -6.37 14.08
N ILE A 78 -8.05 -7.11 15.17
CA ILE A 78 -7.87 -8.58 15.15
C ILE A 78 -9.15 -9.27 14.69
N ASP A 79 -10.31 -8.87 15.19
CA ASP A 79 -11.61 -9.45 14.84
C ASP A 79 -11.98 -9.22 13.35
N THR A 80 -11.37 -8.21 12.71
CA THR A 80 -11.58 -7.90 11.29
C THR A 80 -10.66 -8.70 10.35
N ILE A 81 -9.56 -9.29 10.86
CA ILE A 81 -8.62 -10.06 10.02
C ILE A 81 -9.32 -11.15 9.18
N PRO A 82 -10.23 -11.97 9.72
CA PRO A 82 -10.92 -13.00 8.93
C PRO A 82 -11.71 -12.43 7.75
N GLU A 83 -12.32 -11.28 7.92
CA GLU A 83 -13.06 -10.61 6.83
C GLU A 83 -12.13 -10.12 5.72
N VAL A 84 -11.01 -9.46 6.09
CA VAL A 84 -10.01 -9.01 5.12
C VAL A 84 -9.41 -10.19 4.36
N ILE A 85 -9.05 -11.29 5.05
CA ILE A 85 -8.59 -12.53 4.43
C ILE A 85 -9.64 -13.10 3.46
N THR A 86 -10.92 -13.04 3.83
CA THR A 86 -12.01 -13.52 2.97
C THR A 86 -12.13 -12.71 1.69
N ILE A 87 -12.08 -11.37 1.80
CA ILE A 87 -12.19 -10.45 0.65
C ILE A 87 -11.00 -10.64 -0.30
N LEU A 88 -9.79 -10.67 0.24
CA LEU A 88 -8.55 -10.70 -0.54
C LEU A 88 -8.15 -12.10 -0.98
N ARG A 89 -8.69 -13.14 -0.34
CA ARG A 89 -8.26 -14.54 -0.51
C ARG A 89 -6.75 -14.71 -0.32
N SER A 90 -6.21 -14.05 0.69
CA SER A 90 -4.78 -13.92 0.96
C SER A 90 -4.48 -14.01 2.44
N PHE A 91 -3.34 -14.59 2.77
CA PHE A 91 -2.73 -14.53 4.09
C PHE A 91 -1.33 -13.89 4.05
N ASP A 92 -1.11 -13.00 3.08
CA ASP A 92 0.10 -12.21 2.90
C ASP A 92 0.47 -11.46 4.20
N PRO A 93 1.74 -11.39 4.59
CA PRO A 93 2.19 -10.56 5.72
C PRO A 93 1.78 -9.08 5.63
N ALA A 94 1.33 -8.60 4.49
CA ALA A 94 0.81 -7.25 4.28
C ALA A 94 -0.61 -7.02 4.87
N ILE A 95 -1.25 -8.01 5.52
CA ILE A 95 -2.55 -7.84 6.19
C ILE A 95 -2.65 -6.57 7.05
N PRO A 96 -1.63 -6.14 7.83
CA PRO A 96 -1.71 -4.87 8.56
C PRO A 96 -1.88 -3.64 7.67
N ASN A 97 -1.28 -3.62 6.47
CA ASN A 97 -1.51 -2.57 5.47
C ASN A 97 -2.96 -2.61 4.97
N ASP A 98 -3.45 -3.80 4.63
CA ASP A 98 -4.81 -3.98 4.11
C ASP A 98 -5.88 -3.63 5.16
N LEU A 99 -5.63 -3.89 6.44
CA LEU A 99 -6.49 -3.44 7.54
C LEU A 99 -6.58 -1.91 7.62
N ALA A 100 -5.48 -1.18 7.45
CA ALA A 100 -5.51 0.27 7.43
C ALA A 100 -6.39 0.79 6.28
N VAL A 101 -6.27 0.20 5.09
CA VAL A 101 -7.10 0.54 3.92
C VAL A 101 -8.57 0.14 4.15
N TYR A 102 -8.81 -1.06 4.69
CA TYR A 102 -10.15 -1.56 5.02
C TYR A 102 -10.90 -0.59 5.95
N PHE A 103 -10.27 -0.20 7.07
CA PHE A 103 -10.91 0.71 8.02
C PHE A 103 -11.07 2.13 7.46
N ALA A 104 -10.16 2.60 6.62
CA ALA A 104 -10.31 3.89 5.95
C ALA A 104 -11.50 3.89 4.98
N LEU A 105 -11.72 2.78 4.24
CA LEU A 105 -12.89 2.60 3.38
C LEU A 105 -14.18 2.43 4.19
N LYS A 106 -14.15 1.67 5.29
CA LYS A 106 -15.29 1.52 6.21
C LYS A 106 -15.73 2.88 6.77
N GLU A 107 -14.76 3.72 7.19
CA GLU A 107 -15.05 5.09 7.64
C GLU A 107 -15.59 5.95 6.49
N SER A 108 -14.98 5.89 5.31
CA SER A 108 -15.46 6.60 4.13
C SER A 108 -16.90 6.23 3.79
N LYS A 109 -17.26 4.94 3.91
CA LYS A 109 -18.64 4.48 3.74
C LYS A 109 -19.58 5.07 4.77
N SER A 110 -19.19 5.16 6.04
CA SER A 110 -20.00 5.76 7.11
C SER A 110 -20.25 7.25 6.90
N LEU A 111 -19.29 7.93 6.24
CA LEU A 111 -19.42 9.34 5.82
C LEU A 111 -20.25 9.54 4.55
N GLY A 112 -20.79 8.47 3.97
CA GLY A 112 -21.60 8.48 2.78
C GLY A 112 -20.81 8.61 1.46
N PHE A 113 -19.49 8.40 1.48
CA PHE A 113 -18.69 8.47 0.25
C PHE A 113 -19.04 7.28 -0.67
N LYS A 114 -19.17 7.57 -1.95
CA LYS A 114 -19.35 6.59 -3.03
C LYS A 114 -18.06 6.36 -3.80
N SER A 115 -17.15 7.32 -3.71
CA SER A 115 -15.84 7.26 -4.36
C SER A 115 -14.73 7.83 -3.47
N VAL A 116 -13.55 7.24 -3.55
CA VAL A 116 -12.35 7.75 -2.88
C VAL A 116 -11.16 7.72 -3.83
N MET A 117 -10.21 8.62 -3.60
CA MET A 117 -8.93 8.63 -4.32
C MET A 117 -7.81 8.10 -3.44
N THR A 118 -6.85 7.38 -4.04
CA THR A 118 -5.65 6.88 -3.39
C THR A 118 -4.38 7.37 -4.08
N GLY A 119 -3.24 7.20 -3.41
CA GLY A 119 -1.91 7.44 -3.97
C GLY A 119 -1.25 6.19 -4.55
N ASP A 120 -2.01 5.12 -4.81
CA ASP A 120 -1.52 3.85 -5.33
C ASP A 120 -0.75 4.03 -6.65
N ALA A 121 0.23 3.18 -6.89
CA ALA A 121 1.17 3.18 -8.01
C ALA A 121 2.25 4.27 -7.99
N SER A 122 2.18 5.25 -7.10
CA SER A 122 3.22 6.29 -7.02
C SER A 122 4.59 5.72 -6.64
N ASP A 123 4.63 4.81 -5.67
CA ASP A 123 5.88 4.15 -5.23
C ASP A 123 6.48 3.31 -6.35
N GLU A 124 5.65 2.53 -7.03
CA GLU A 124 6.03 1.62 -8.10
C GLU A 124 6.58 2.37 -9.30
N LEU A 125 5.90 3.43 -9.72
CA LEU A 125 6.25 4.17 -10.94
C LEU A 125 7.42 5.13 -10.77
N PHE A 126 7.63 5.65 -9.55
CA PHE A 126 8.61 6.70 -9.30
C PHE A 126 9.73 6.31 -8.33
N GLY A 127 9.89 5.02 -8.04
CA GLY A 127 11.00 4.52 -7.21
C GLY A 127 10.87 4.93 -5.75
N GLY A 128 9.72 4.63 -5.13
CA GLY A 128 9.42 5.05 -3.76
C GLY A 128 9.89 4.11 -2.67
N TYR A 129 10.18 2.85 -2.99
CA TYR A 129 10.63 1.85 -2.03
C TYR A 129 12.15 1.85 -1.88
N SER A 130 12.65 1.65 -0.66
CA SER A 130 14.09 1.67 -0.38
C SER A 130 14.87 0.59 -1.12
N TYR A 131 14.31 -0.61 -1.29
CA TYR A 131 14.96 -1.68 -2.05
C TYR A 131 15.19 -1.33 -3.52
N MET A 132 14.42 -0.40 -4.09
CA MET A 132 14.59 0.05 -5.47
C MET A 132 15.89 0.85 -5.67
N GLU A 133 16.50 1.33 -4.59
CA GLU A 133 17.80 2.04 -4.61
C GLU A 133 18.95 1.13 -5.02
N GLU A 134 18.79 -0.20 -4.86
CA GLU A 134 19.79 -1.23 -5.13
C GLU A 134 19.58 -1.94 -6.48
N ILE A 135 18.50 -1.62 -7.20
CA ILE A 135 18.19 -2.25 -8.49
C ILE A 135 19.02 -1.62 -9.60
N GLU A 136 19.88 -2.42 -10.25
CA GLU A 136 20.76 -1.96 -11.34
C GLU A 136 19.97 -1.47 -12.56
N ASP A 137 19.01 -2.26 -13.06
CA ASP A 137 18.09 -1.86 -14.15
C ASP A 137 16.73 -1.45 -13.57
N LEU A 138 16.70 -0.30 -12.92
CA LEU A 138 15.47 0.25 -12.36
C LEU A 138 14.40 0.53 -13.43
N ASP A 139 14.80 0.92 -14.62
CA ASP A 139 13.87 1.26 -15.72
C ASP A 139 13.18 0.00 -16.26
N GLY A 140 13.94 -1.09 -16.47
CA GLY A 140 13.38 -2.40 -16.80
C GLY A 140 12.45 -2.93 -15.71
N TYR A 141 12.92 -2.89 -14.46
CA TYR A 141 12.13 -3.34 -13.31
C TYR A 141 10.76 -2.61 -13.21
N ILE A 142 10.77 -1.27 -13.30
CA ILE A 142 9.52 -0.48 -13.23
C ILE A 142 8.59 -0.81 -14.41
N ARG A 143 9.15 -1.02 -15.60
CA ARG A 143 8.36 -1.39 -16.79
C ARG A 143 7.68 -2.74 -16.59
N ASP A 144 8.38 -3.75 -16.10
CA ASP A 144 7.84 -5.08 -15.83
C ASP A 144 6.78 -5.02 -14.72
N LEU A 145 7.08 -4.30 -13.63
CA LEU A 145 6.16 -4.09 -12.53
C LEU A 145 4.86 -3.40 -12.99
N SER A 146 4.96 -2.40 -13.86
CA SER A 146 3.80 -1.65 -14.36
C SER A 146 2.78 -2.52 -15.11
N GLY A 147 3.24 -3.59 -15.75
CA GLY A 147 2.38 -4.54 -16.47
C GLY A 147 1.62 -5.52 -15.56
N ILE A 148 2.02 -5.64 -14.30
CA ILE A 148 1.47 -6.64 -13.39
C ILE A 148 0.93 -6.07 -12.06
N MET A 149 1.20 -4.79 -11.76
CA MET A 149 0.76 -4.19 -10.50
C MET A 149 -0.76 -4.14 -10.40
N SER A 150 -1.27 -4.36 -9.21
CA SER A 150 -2.67 -4.17 -8.85
C SER A 150 -2.77 -4.06 -7.34
N PHE A 151 -3.73 -3.28 -6.87
CA PHE A 151 -3.80 -2.82 -5.49
C PHE A 151 -5.03 -3.38 -4.80
N ASN A 152 -4.87 -3.85 -3.56
CA ASN A 152 -5.94 -4.41 -2.75
C ASN A 152 -7.01 -3.37 -2.40
N SER A 153 -6.66 -2.08 -2.44
CA SER A 153 -7.60 -0.97 -2.25
C SER A 153 -8.83 -1.06 -3.16
N ALA A 154 -8.64 -1.47 -4.43
CA ALA A 154 -9.75 -1.65 -5.38
C ALA A 154 -10.68 -2.82 -4.99
N LEU A 155 -10.13 -3.96 -4.52
CA LEU A 155 -10.92 -5.10 -4.05
C LEU A 155 -11.69 -4.75 -2.78
N LEU A 156 -11.03 -4.09 -1.82
CA LEU A 156 -11.63 -3.63 -0.58
C LEU A 156 -12.71 -2.55 -0.85
N GLY A 157 -12.45 -1.63 -1.79
CA GLY A 157 -13.43 -0.64 -2.23
C GLY A 157 -14.68 -1.29 -2.79
N LYS A 158 -14.52 -2.29 -3.66
CA LYS A 158 -15.64 -3.07 -4.21
C LYS A 158 -16.49 -3.73 -3.13
N HIS A 159 -15.87 -4.27 -2.07
CA HIS A 159 -16.59 -4.84 -0.93
C HIS A 159 -17.51 -3.82 -0.26
N PHE A 160 -17.05 -2.58 -0.07
CA PHE A 160 -17.84 -1.50 0.51
C PHE A 160 -18.81 -0.81 -0.49
N GLY A 161 -18.75 -1.14 -1.78
CA GLY A 161 -19.47 -0.42 -2.84
C GLY A 161 -18.93 1.00 -3.02
N ILE A 162 -17.62 1.20 -2.81
CA ILE A 162 -16.90 2.45 -3.02
C ILE A 162 -16.01 2.30 -4.25
N GLU A 163 -16.12 3.23 -5.19
CA GLU A 163 -15.19 3.35 -6.30
C GLU A 163 -13.84 3.88 -5.81
N VAL A 164 -12.74 3.15 -6.09
CA VAL A 164 -11.38 3.59 -5.75
C VAL A 164 -10.72 4.16 -7.00
N MET A 165 -10.51 5.46 -7.01
CA MET A 165 -9.84 6.19 -8.07
C MET A 165 -8.34 6.22 -7.83
N GLN A 166 -7.56 5.78 -8.82
CA GLN A 166 -6.10 5.61 -8.74
C GLN A 166 -5.41 6.43 -9.84
N PRO A 167 -5.32 7.76 -9.72
CA PRO A 167 -4.86 8.63 -10.82
C PRO A 167 -3.44 8.36 -11.30
N PHE A 168 -2.55 7.82 -10.46
CA PHE A 168 -1.21 7.44 -10.93
C PHE A 168 -1.24 6.29 -11.95
N LEU A 169 -2.33 5.51 -12.02
CA LEU A 169 -2.56 4.49 -13.04
C LEU A 169 -3.19 5.05 -14.32
N ASP A 170 -3.54 6.34 -14.35
CA ASP A 170 -4.00 6.97 -15.58
C ASP A 170 -2.95 6.78 -16.67
N LYS A 171 -3.42 6.42 -17.88
CA LYS A 171 -2.54 6.09 -19.00
C LYS A 171 -1.54 7.20 -19.31
N GLU A 172 -1.93 8.46 -19.16
CA GLU A 172 -1.07 9.58 -19.46
C GLU A 172 0.08 9.71 -18.45
N ILE A 173 -0.19 9.47 -17.15
CA ILE A 173 0.84 9.49 -16.11
C ILE A 173 1.72 8.24 -16.23
N LEU A 174 1.12 7.08 -16.42
CA LEU A 174 1.83 5.81 -16.59
C LEU A 174 2.82 5.87 -17.74
N ASP A 175 2.36 6.23 -18.95
CA ASP A 175 3.20 6.32 -20.15
C ASP A 175 4.34 7.32 -19.95
N PHE A 176 4.07 8.46 -19.31
CA PHE A 176 5.10 9.46 -19.05
C PHE A 176 6.10 8.99 -17.98
N ALA A 177 5.63 8.35 -16.91
CA ALA A 177 6.48 7.79 -15.87
C ALA A 177 7.45 6.74 -16.41
N LEU A 178 7.01 5.89 -17.36
CA LEU A 178 7.85 4.89 -18.01
C LEU A 178 8.93 5.49 -18.94
N GLN A 179 8.77 6.74 -19.40
CA GLN A 179 9.79 7.45 -20.18
C GLN A 179 10.83 8.16 -19.29
N ILE A 180 10.56 8.31 -18.00
CA ILE A 180 11.49 8.95 -17.05
C ILE A 180 12.55 7.94 -16.63
N GLN A 181 13.82 8.24 -16.90
CA GLN A 181 14.95 7.41 -16.48
C GLN A 181 15.05 7.32 -14.95
N GLY A 182 15.48 6.17 -14.42
CA GLY A 182 15.60 5.86 -12.98
C GLY A 182 16.41 6.89 -12.19
N LYS A 183 17.47 7.45 -12.80
CA LYS A 183 18.30 8.52 -12.17
C LYS A 183 17.54 9.79 -11.81
N TRP A 184 16.33 10.00 -12.36
CA TRP A 184 15.43 11.09 -11.99
C TRP A 184 14.35 10.66 -11.00
N LYS A 185 14.12 9.37 -10.86
CA LYS A 185 13.19 8.79 -9.89
C LYS A 185 13.85 8.66 -8.52
N ILE A 186 15.07 8.13 -8.50
CA ILE A 186 15.90 8.01 -7.29
C ILE A 186 17.14 8.86 -7.46
N LYS A 187 17.33 9.84 -6.59
CA LYS A 187 18.43 10.79 -6.72
C LYS A 187 18.91 11.31 -5.37
N LYS A 188 20.23 11.54 -5.27
CA LYS A 188 20.85 12.16 -4.11
C LYS A 188 20.58 13.66 -4.08
N GLU A 189 20.04 14.15 -2.99
CA GLU A 189 19.79 15.57 -2.73
C GLU A 189 20.33 15.92 -1.35
N LYS A 190 21.21 16.93 -1.26
CA LYS A 190 21.86 17.36 -0.01
C LYS A 190 22.48 16.21 0.80
N GLY A 191 23.15 15.28 0.12
CA GLY A 191 23.83 14.14 0.74
C GLY A 191 22.95 12.93 1.05
N LYS A 192 21.61 13.04 0.94
CA LYS A 192 20.65 11.95 1.19
C LYS A 192 20.02 11.47 -0.12
N LEU A 193 19.85 10.15 -0.24
CA LEU A 193 19.13 9.54 -1.36
C LEU A 193 17.63 9.70 -1.14
N HIS A 194 16.92 10.02 -2.22
CA HIS A 194 15.48 10.21 -2.18
C HIS A 194 14.81 9.49 -3.35
N GLY A 195 13.93 8.55 -3.04
CA GLY A 195 12.95 8.06 -4.00
C GLY A 195 11.91 9.11 -4.34
N LYS A 196 11.23 8.95 -5.48
CA LYS A 196 10.25 9.91 -6.03
C LYS A 196 10.83 11.31 -6.22
N TRP A 197 12.13 11.42 -6.46
CA TRP A 197 12.80 12.73 -6.50
C TRP A 197 12.14 13.69 -7.48
N ILE A 198 11.80 13.20 -8.68
CA ILE A 198 11.17 14.05 -9.71
C ILE A 198 9.76 14.50 -9.32
N LEU A 199 8.96 13.66 -8.62
CA LEU A 199 7.66 14.06 -8.08
C LEU A 199 7.81 15.17 -7.05
N ARG A 200 8.75 15.01 -6.12
CA ARG A 200 9.03 16.02 -5.09
C ARG A 200 9.38 17.37 -5.72
N ARG A 201 10.22 17.36 -6.77
CA ARG A 201 10.58 18.55 -7.52
C ARG A 201 9.41 19.15 -8.33
N ALA A 202 8.60 18.30 -8.93
CA ALA A 202 7.43 18.75 -9.70
C ALA A 202 6.39 19.47 -8.82
N LEU A 203 6.30 19.12 -7.53
CA LEU A 203 5.32 19.67 -6.60
C LEU A 203 5.88 20.80 -5.71
N GLU A 204 7.11 21.26 -5.92
CA GLU A 204 7.65 22.44 -5.24
C GLU A 204 6.79 23.69 -5.55
N GLY A 205 6.42 24.40 -4.51
CA GLY A 205 5.50 25.55 -4.58
C GLY A 205 4.01 25.18 -4.52
N ILE A 206 3.63 23.89 -4.61
CA ILE A 206 2.27 23.41 -4.39
C ILE A 206 2.14 22.81 -2.99
N LEU A 207 3.06 21.94 -2.62
CA LEU A 207 3.11 21.32 -1.30
C LEU A 207 4.21 21.92 -0.42
N PRO A 208 3.98 22.02 0.89
CA PRO A 208 5.02 22.43 1.84
C PRO A 208 6.27 21.52 1.77
N ARG A 209 7.44 22.14 2.00
CA ARG A 209 8.71 21.43 1.94
C ARG A 209 8.79 20.22 2.88
N ASP A 210 8.22 20.33 4.08
CA ASP A 210 8.22 19.26 5.09
C ASP A 210 7.42 18.03 4.64
N ILE A 211 6.38 18.24 3.82
CA ILE A 211 5.64 17.15 3.17
C ILE A 211 6.43 16.58 2.01
N LEU A 212 6.97 17.45 1.15
CA LEU A 212 7.69 17.02 -0.05
C LEU A 212 8.94 16.20 0.28
N TRP A 213 9.71 16.57 1.31
CA TRP A 213 11.01 15.97 1.60
C TRP A 213 11.02 15.08 2.85
N GLN A 214 9.84 14.71 3.38
CA GLN A 214 9.74 13.71 4.45
C GLN A 214 10.24 12.34 3.97
N GLY A 215 10.78 11.55 4.91
CA GLY A 215 11.16 10.16 4.64
C GLY A 215 9.96 9.30 4.33
N LYS A 216 10.14 8.29 3.47
CA LYS A 216 9.09 7.27 3.23
C LYS A 216 8.80 6.51 4.53
N ARG A 217 7.53 6.40 4.87
CA ARG A 217 7.01 5.47 5.88
C ARG A 217 5.91 4.65 5.24
N PRO A 218 5.99 3.30 5.29
CA PRO A 218 4.90 2.44 4.86
C PRO A 218 3.62 2.73 5.63
N LEU A 219 2.47 2.53 4.99
CA LEU A 219 1.16 2.85 5.57
C LEU A 219 0.90 2.12 6.88
N GLU A 220 1.26 0.83 6.95
CA GLU A 220 1.10 -0.01 8.14
C GLU A 220 1.97 0.44 9.32
N VAL A 221 3.13 1.05 9.03
CA VAL A 221 4.01 1.66 10.06
C VAL A 221 3.42 2.99 10.52
N GLY A 222 3.05 3.85 9.60
CA GLY A 222 2.49 5.17 9.88
C GLY A 222 1.16 5.13 10.61
N SER A 223 0.29 4.19 10.26
CA SER A 223 -0.96 3.92 10.96
C SER A 223 -0.78 3.21 12.31
N GLY A 224 0.40 2.61 12.56
CA GLY A 224 0.67 1.77 13.72
C GLY A 224 0.13 0.34 13.61
N MET A 225 -0.45 -0.05 12.47
CA MET A 225 -1.02 -1.40 12.27
C MET A 225 0.03 -2.51 12.34
N THR A 226 1.30 -2.25 12.06
CA THR A 226 2.39 -3.22 12.25
C THR A 226 2.50 -3.76 13.67
N ARG A 227 2.02 -3.02 14.69
CA ARG A 227 1.99 -3.48 16.08
C ARG A 227 1.16 -4.74 16.26
N LEU A 228 0.18 -4.98 15.38
CA LEU A 228 -0.63 -6.21 15.39
C LEU A 228 0.24 -7.45 15.25
N ASN A 229 1.29 -7.40 14.41
CA ASN A 229 2.19 -8.54 14.24
C ASN A 229 2.86 -8.95 15.57
N SER A 230 3.33 -7.98 16.37
CA SER A 230 3.94 -8.25 17.68
C SER A 230 2.92 -8.73 18.69
N ILE A 231 1.71 -8.17 18.71
CA ILE A 231 0.62 -8.58 19.59
C ILE A 231 0.21 -10.02 19.27
N ILE A 232 -0.02 -10.35 18.02
CA ILE A 232 -0.35 -11.70 17.57
C ILE A 232 0.80 -12.66 17.88
N ALA A 233 2.05 -12.27 17.61
CA ALA A 233 3.21 -13.11 17.91
C ALA A 233 3.34 -13.45 19.41
N SER A 234 2.94 -12.55 20.31
CA SER A 234 2.99 -12.77 21.75
C SER A 234 1.98 -13.82 22.26
N THR A 235 0.97 -14.17 21.44
CA THR A 235 -0.03 -15.21 21.81
C THR A 235 0.46 -16.64 21.56
N MET A 236 1.65 -16.80 20.96
CA MET A 236 2.20 -18.11 20.58
C MET A 236 3.66 -18.24 21.05
N THR A 237 3.99 -19.34 21.74
CA THR A 237 5.38 -19.64 22.11
C THR A 237 6.21 -20.03 20.89
N ASP A 238 7.55 -19.99 21.02
CA ASP A 238 8.45 -20.39 19.92
C ASP A 238 8.35 -21.89 19.62
N GLU A 239 8.20 -22.72 20.66
CA GLU A 239 8.04 -24.17 20.53
C GLU A 239 6.79 -24.51 19.72
N LYS A 240 5.66 -23.85 20.04
CA LYS A 240 4.38 -24.06 19.34
C LYS A 240 4.43 -23.57 17.90
N PHE A 241 5.15 -22.46 17.66
CA PHE A 241 5.39 -21.97 16.29
C PHE A 241 6.19 -22.97 15.46
N GLU A 242 7.28 -23.50 16.02
CA GLU A 242 8.13 -24.48 15.33
C GLU A 242 7.42 -25.82 15.07
N GLU A 243 6.60 -26.29 16.01
CA GLU A 243 5.75 -27.47 15.83
C GLU A 243 4.79 -27.28 14.66
N LYS A 244 4.01 -26.18 14.68
CA LYS A 244 3.02 -25.87 13.65
C LYS A 244 3.67 -25.61 12.28
N ARG A 245 4.79 -24.88 12.25
CA ARG A 245 5.56 -24.61 11.04
C ARG A 245 5.96 -25.87 10.29
N ARG A 246 6.31 -26.94 11.04
CA ARG A 246 6.68 -28.24 10.47
C ARG A 246 5.48 -29.06 10.00
N SER A 247 4.30 -28.82 10.57
CA SER A 247 3.07 -29.56 10.24
C SER A 247 2.34 -29.07 8.98
N TYR A 248 2.67 -27.88 8.51
CA TYR A 248 2.03 -27.28 7.33
C TYR A 248 2.92 -27.27 6.10
N PRO A 249 2.38 -27.47 4.88
CA PRO A 249 3.14 -27.39 3.64
C PRO A 249 3.31 -25.93 3.16
N VAL A 250 3.56 -25.01 4.09
CA VAL A 250 3.68 -23.57 3.86
C VAL A 250 4.91 -23.05 4.57
N ARG A 251 5.66 -22.16 3.92
CA ARG A 251 6.78 -21.45 4.55
C ARG A 251 6.27 -20.19 5.22
N PHE A 252 6.58 -20.03 6.50
CA PHE A 252 6.13 -18.87 7.29
C PHE A 252 7.29 -17.92 7.59
N PHE A 253 7.08 -16.64 7.38
CA PHE A 253 8.03 -15.59 7.71
C PHE A 253 8.14 -15.36 9.22
N ASN A 254 6.99 -15.46 9.93
CA ASN A 254 6.90 -15.23 11.37
C ASN A 254 5.57 -15.80 11.94
N LYS A 255 5.40 -15.65 13.25
CA LYS A 255 4.19 -16.12 13.97
C LYS A 255 2.90 -15.47 13.49
N ALA A 256 2.93 -14.19 13.12
CA ALA A 256 1.75 -13.49 12.60
C ALA A 256 1.33 -14.04 11.24
N HIS A 257 2.29 -14.35 10.36
CA HIS A 257 2.01 -14.99 9.07
C HIS A 257 1.36 -16.38 9.25
N LEU A 258 1.85 -17.18 10.21
CA LEU A 258 1.21 -18.45 10.58
C LEU A 258 -0.24 -18.24 11.06
N PHE A 259 -0.47 -17.24 11.92
CA PHE A 259 -1.80 -16.91 12.40
C PHE A 259 -2.77 -16.55 11.25
N TYR A 260 -2.33 -15.74 10.29
CA TYR A 260 -3.12 -15.40 9.09
C TYR A 260 -3.41 -16.65 8.24
N TYR A 261 -2.43 -17.53 8.08
CA TYR A 261 -2.64 -18.80 7.37
C TYR A 261 -3.66 -19.71 8.07
N GLU A 262 -3.64 -19.81 9.40
CA GLU A 262 -4.60 -20.64 10.13
C GLU A 262 -6.03 -20.14 9.92
N ILE A 263 -6.24 -18.81 9.92
CA ILE A 263 -7.53 -18.20 9.58
C ILE A 263 -7.91 -18.52 8.13
N TYR A 264 -6.98 -18.32 7.19
CA TYR A 264 -7.19 -18.63 5.77
C TYR A 264 -7.61 -20.09 5.59
N LYS A 265 -6.91 -21.01 6.26
CA LYS A 265 -7.19 -22.45 6.21
C LYS A 265 -8.57 -22.80 6.79
N GLN A 266 -8.99 -22.14 7.84
CA GLN A 266 -10.34 -22.34 8.40
C GLN A 266 -11.43 -21.88 7.43
N ILE A 267 -11.20 -20.80 6.68
CA ILE A 267 -12.19 -20.22 5.75
C ILE A 267 -12.22 -20.99 4.42
N PHE A 268 -11.05 -21.28 3.84
CA PHE A 268 -10.93 -21.79 2.47
C PHE A 268 -10.46 -23.26 2.37
N GLY A 269 -9.97 -23.83 3.47
CA GLY A 269 -9.37 -25.17 3.46
C GLY A 269 -7.96 -25.14 2.89
N ASN A 270 -7.84 -25.58 1.64
CA ASN A 270 -6.54 -25.66 0.98
C ASN A 270 -6.24 -24.42 0.13
N VAL A 271 -4.94 -24.16 -0.05
CA VAL A 271 -4.47 -23.15 -0.99
C VAL A 271 -4.81 -23.62 -2.42
N PRO A 272 -5.31 -22.74 -3.31
CA PRO A 272 -5.69 -23.14 -4.66
C PRO A 272 -4.48 -23.62 -5.47
N PRO A 273 -4.55 -24.78 -6.14
CA PRO A 273 -3.45 -25.28 -6.95
C PRO A 273 -3.21 -24.39 -8.18
N PRO A 274 -2.01 -24.45 -8.77
CA PRO A 274 -1.71 -23.71 -10.01
C PRO A 274 -2.62 -24.14 -11.15
N LYS A 275 -3.01 -23.19 -12.00
CA LYS A 275 -3.66 -23.42 -13.28
C LYS A 275 -2.62 -23.78 -14.34
N THR A 276 -3.09 -24.15 -15.54
CA THR A 276 -2.24 -24.62 -16.66
C THR A 276 -1.18 -23.58 -17.10
N ASP A 277 -1.49 -22.27 -16.94
CA ASP A 277 -0.63 -21.13 -17.29
C ASP A 277 0.10 -20.51 -16.10
N GLU A 278 0.13 -21.21 -14.96
CA GLU A 278 0.73 -20.75 -13.73
C GLU A 278 1.87 -21.66 -13.27
N LYS A 279 2.88 -21.06 -12.64
CA LYS A 279 3.93 -21.79 -11.91
C LYS A 279 3.53 -21.96 -10.44
N THR A 280 4.10 -22.97 -9.78
CA THR A 280 3.84 -23.26 -8.37
C THR A 280 4.61 -22.28 -7.46
N CYS A 281 3.92 -21.68 -6.50
CA CYS A 281 4.55 -20.85 -5.45
C CYS A 281 5.46 -21.69 -4.56
N GLY A 282 6.72 -21.30 -4.42
CA GLY A 282 7.68 -21.96 -3.51
C GLY A 282 7.37 -21.77 -2.03
N GLY A 283 6.51 -20.81 -1.67
CA GLY A 283 6.11 -20.53 -0.28
C GLY A 283 4.88 -21.32 0.17
N CYS A 284 3.83 -21.42 -0.66
CA CYS A 284 2.55 -22.04 -0.23
C CYS A 284 1.95 -23.04 -1.24
N GLY A 285 2.55 -23.23 -2.40
CA GLY A 285 2.00 -24.12 -3.42
C GLY A 285 0.90 -23.52 -4.30
N ALA A 286 0.47 -22.27 -4.08
CA ALA A 286 -0.52 -21.61 -4.94
C ALA A 286 0.01 -21.36 -6.36
N GLY A 287 -0.93 -21.14 -7.30
CA GLY A 287 -0.57 -20.69 -8.64
C GLY A 287 -0.08 -19.25 -8.68
N ILE A 288 1.05 -19.01 -9.37
CA ILE A 288 1.58 -17.68 -9.67
C ILE A 288 1.68 -17.56 -11.19
N LYS A 289 1.19 -16.48 -11.79
CA LYS A 289 1.40 -16.21 -13.22
C LYS A 289 2.90 -16.26 -13.56
N VAL A 290 3.27 -16.86 -14.68
CA VAL A 290 4.67 -17.13 -15.06
C VAL A 290 5.54 -15.87 -15.04
N ASN A 291 4.97 -14.72 -15.42
CA ASN A 291 5.66 -13.41 -15.44
C ASN A 291 5.66 -12.66 -14.09
N ARG A 292 5.22 -13.31 -13.00
CA ARG A 292 5.22 -12.72 -11.65
C ARG A 292 6.21 -13.43 -10.74
N SER A 293 6.90 -12.68 -9.88
CA SER A 293 7.75 -13.21 -8.81
C SER A 293 7.04 -13.25 -7.45
N HIS A 294 5.98 -12.47 -7.26
CA HIS A 294 5.25 -12.32 -5.99
C HIS A 294 3.96 -13.15 -5.97
N CYS A 295 3.79 -13.95 -4.92
CA CYS A 295 2.59 -14.74 -4.66
C CYS A 295 1.55 -13.90 -3.92
N ARG A 296 0.40 -13.66 -4.53
CA ARG A 296 -0.70 -12.90 -3.92
C ARG A 296 -1.45 -13.63 -2.82
N VAL A 297 -1.21 -14.93 -2.66
CA VAL A 297 -1.87 -15.73 -1.62
C VAL A 297 -1.10 -15.66 -0.31
N CYS A 298 0.23 -15.78 -0.35
CA CYS A 298 1.06 -15.85 0.86
C CYS A 298 2.15 -14.80 0.99
N GLY A 299 2.30 -13.89 0.03
CA GLY A 299 3.34 -12.85 0.06
C GLY A 299 4.75 -13.32 -0.30
N TRP A 300 4.94 -14.61 -0.66
CA TRP A 300 6.26 -15.12 -1.04
C TRP A 300 6.78 -14.47 -2.32
N ILE A 301 8.07 -14.10 -2.32
CA ILE A 301 8.76 -13.52 -3.47
C ILE A 301 9.83 -14.51 -3.94
N GLU A 302 9.91 -14.74 -5.24
CA GLU A 302 10.92 -15.62 -5.84
C GLU A 302 12.31 -15.00 -5.73
N GLY A 303 13.27 -15.74 -5.14
CA GLY A 303 14.62 -15.25 -4.91
C GLY A 303 14.87 -14.65 -3.51
N ASP A 304 13.85 -14.28 -2.77
CA ASP A 304 14.00 -13.86 -1.38
C ASP A 304 14.04 -15.07 -0.44
N TRP A 305 15.22 -15.29 0.14
CA TRP A 305 15.43 -16.18 1.27
C TRP A 305 15.77 -15.32 2.49
N LEU A 306 14.80 -15.15 3.37
CA LEU A 306 15.08 -14.70 4.74
C LEU A 306 15.61 -15.87 5.57
#